data_50d940581b2a7e4068d21cc03fb084b9
#
_entry.id   50d940581b2a7e4068d21cc03fb084b9
#
_cell.length_a   1.000
_cell.length_b   1.000
_cell.length_c   1.000
_cell.angle_alpha   90.00
_cell.angle_beta   90.00
_cell.angle_gamma   90.00
#
_symmetry.space_group_name_H-M   'P 1'
#
loop_
_entity.id
_entity.type
_entity.pdbx_description
1 polymer ?
#
loop_
_entity_poly.entity_id
_entity_poly.type
_entity_poly.pdbx_seq_one_letter_code
_entity_poly.pdbx_strand_id
1 'polypeptide(L)'
;MNKYIVLNIVLFSFLNIHQIQGQQELNFNHYMLNSQLFNPAFVGLEENLTISSISNLQWLGFEGNPETNSIFLDAKLKNNLGIGMELISDKIGPTSSNFIGINAAYHLKLNKNSHRLSLGIKLSGNDHNISLNSMSFDDITDPNVRTKDSYFITNIGFGLRYYTDKLYLSFSIPYFFEPKTINKKRHYYLSGGFKKELNDKLLINPNFLIKKASNTPTSIDVSTMLFYEDLFWFGINYGASGNGFISPNGSGGNLSFISGFKLIPALSIGYSVTSQIGNWTGSTNSRSHEIYIKFRTSKKLVKSSNESLPENKVNGDPNLLLKKRN
;
A
#
# COMPACT_ATOMS: atom_id res chain seq x y z
N MET A 1 -3.27 51.59 -24.29
CA MET A 1 -3.16 50.15 -23.92
C MET A 1 -3.84 49.99 -22.57
N ASN A 2 -4.88 49.19 -22.49
CA ASN A 2 -5.80 49.12 -21.34
C ASN A 2 -5.04 48.56 -20.12
N LYS A 3 -4.96 49.26 -19.00
CA LYS A 3 -4.24 48.84 -17.77
C LYS A 3 -4.61 47.44 -17.29
N TYR A 4 -5.83 47.00 -17.59
CA TYR A 4 -6.34 45.68 -17.25
C TYR A 4 -5.74 44.54 -18.14
N ILE A 5 -5.34 44.88 -19.39
CA ILE A 5 -4.68 43.92 -20.28
C ILE A 5 -3.26 43.63 -19.77
N VAL A 6 -2.53 44.68 -19.34
CA VAL A 6 -1.17 44.55 -18.78
C VAL A 6 -1.22 43.77 -17.47
N LEU A 7 -2.21 44.04 -16.62
CA LEU A 7 -2.40 43.30 -15.36
C LEU A 7 -2.71 41.83 -15.59
N ASN A 8 -3.55 41.51 -16.58
CA ASN A 8 -3.85 40.12 -16.93
C ASN A 8 -2.66 39.39 -17.56
N ILE A 9 -1.83 40.05 -18.38
CA ILE A 9 -0.61 39.47 -18.94
C ILE A 9 0.41 39.19 -17.82
N VAL A 10 0.55 40.11 -16.86
CA VAL A 10 1.43 39.94 -15.70
C VAL A 10 0.91 38.82 -14.79
N LEU A 11 -0.41 38.75 -14.56
CA LEU A 11 -1.00 37.62 -13.80
C LEU A 11 -0.81 36.27 -14.52
N PHE A 12 -0.88 36.27 -15.85
CA PHE A 12 -0.68 35.04 -16.65
C PHE A 12 0.79 34.60 -16.71
N SER A 13 1.75 35.53 -16.60
CA SER A 13 3.18 35.23 -16.56
C SER A 13 3.64 34.65 -15.21
N PHE A 14 2.81 34.71 -14.16
CA PHE A 14 3.02 34.04 -12.87
C PHE A 14 2.45 32.62 -12.82
N LEU A 15 1.83 32.13 -13.88
CA LEU A 15 1.57 30.70 -14.06
C LEU A 15 2.91 30.01 -14.35
N ASN A 16 3.66 29.76 -13.27
CA ASN A 16 4.85 28.94 -13.31
C ASN A 16 4.48 27.59 -13.93
N ILE A 17 4.99 27.33 -15.11
CA ILE A 17 4.99 26.00 -15.72
C ILE A 17 5.96 25.17 -14.85
N HIS A 18 5.45 24.59 -13.77
CA HIS A 18 6.21 23.61 -13.03
C HIS A 18 6.37 22.41 -13.95
N GLN A 19 7.61 22.06 -14.23
CA GLN A 19 7.92 20.78 -14.87
C GLN A 19 7.39 19.68 -13.92
N ILE A 20 6.31 19.04 -14.31
CA ILE A 20 5.73 17.91 -13.60
C ILE A 20 6.61 16.73 -13.98
N GLN A 21 7.54 16.36 -13.12
CA GLN A 21 8.25 15.09 -13.21
C GLN A 21 7.33 14.03 -12.60
N GLY A 22 6.70 13.21 -13.45
CA GLY A 22 5.91 12.08 -13.02
C GLY A 22 6.84 11.01 -12.45
N GLN A 23 6.86 10.83 -11.14
CA GLN A 23 7.45 9.65 -10.50
C GLN A 23 6.32 8.65 -10.29
N GLN A 24 6.42 7.49 -10.94
CA GLN A 24 5.47 6.41 -10.72
C GLN A 24 5.91 5.64 -9.48
N GLU A 25 5.08 5.69 -8.43
CA GLU A 25 5.24 4.82 -7.25
C GLU A 25 4.34 3.60 -7.36
N LEU A 26 4.79 2.53 -6.67
CA LEU A 26 4.01 1.32 -6.52
C LEU A 26 2.64 1.66 -5.91
N ASN A 27 1.58 1.33 -6.61
CA ASN A 27 0.21 1.54 -6.17
C ASN A 27 -0.54 0.22 -6.19
N PHE A 28 -0.97 -0.23 -5.02
CA PHE A 28 -1.77 -1.44 -4.86
C PHE A 28 -3.17 -1.09 -4.37
N ASN A 29 -4.19 -1.69 -4.96
CA ASN A 29 -5.56 -1.52 -4.53
C ASN A 29 -5.83 -2.17 -3.17
N HIS A 30 -5.13 -3.26 -2.86
CA HIS A 30 -5.21 -3.96 -1.57
C HIS A 30 -4.31 -3.34 -0.48
N TYR A 31 -3.89 -2.07 -0.61
CA TYR A 31 -2.98 -1.42 0.35
C TYR A 31 -3.50 -1.45 1.79
N MET A 32 -4.83 -1.40 1.99
CA MET A 32 -5.44 -1.45 3.31
C MET A 32 -5.33 -2.85 3.96
N LEU A 33 -5.14 -3.91 3.17
CA LEU A 33 -4.92 -5.27 3.66
C LEU A 33 -3.43 -5.57 3.91
N ASN A 34 -2.52 -4.74 3.33
CA ASN A 34 -1.07 -4.90 3.45
C ASN A 34 -0.35 -3.56 3.56
N SER A 35 -0.60 -2.84 4.64
CA SER A 35 -0.09 -1.48 4.84
C SER A 35 1.41 -1.41 5.20
N GLN A 36 2.10 -2.55 5.45
CA GLN A 36 3.55 -2.56 5.73
C GLN A 36 4.38 -2.00 4.55
N LEU A 37 3.87 -2.09 3.31
CA LEU A 37 4.51 -1.50 2.14
C LEU A 37 4.82 0.00 2.33
N PHE A 38 3.87 0.75 2.85
CA PHE A 38 3.97 2.20 3.02
C PHE A 38 4.48 2.59 4.41
N ASN A 39 4.23 1.78 5.44
CA ASN A 39 4.53 2.14 6.81
C ASN A 39 5.01 0.94 7.63
N PRO A 40 6.28 0.91 8.05
CA PRO A 40 6.83 -0.19 8.85
C PRO A 40 6.16 -0.36 10.22
N ALA A 41 5.44 0.64 10.72
CA ALA A 41 4.72 0.55 12.00
C ALA A 41 3.50 -0.40 11.98
N PHE A 42 3.18 -1.00 10.82
CA PHE A 42 2.08 -1.95 10.70
C PHE A 42 2.48 -3.41 10.92
N VAL A 43 3.77 -3.76 10.96
CA VAL A 43 4.21 -5.15 11.13
C VAL A 43 4.00 -5.66 12.56
N GLY A 44 3.68 -6.93 12.72
CA GLY A 44 3.51 -7.59 14.01
C GLY A 44 2.18 -7.30 14.71
N LEU A 45 1.16 -6.91 13.97
CA LEU A 45 -0.18 -6.66 14.53
C LEU A 45 -0.98 -7.95 14.69
N GLU A 46 -0.76 -8.91 13.80
CA GLU A 46 -1.41 -10.21 13.87
C GLU A 46 -0.60 -11.17 14.75
N GLU A 47 -1.30 -12.01 15.53
CA GLU A 47 -0.67 -12.96 16.45
C GLU A 47 0.06 -14.10 15.69
N ASN A 48 -0.37 -14.37 14.46
CA ASN A 48 0.14 -15.45 13.64
C ASN A 48 1.12 -14.90 12.59
N LEU A 49 2.07 -15.75 12.15
CA LEU A 49 2.84 -15.45 10.96
C LEU A 49 1.89 -15.38 9.76
N THR A 50 1.97 -14.30 9.02
CA THR A 50 1.26 -14.13 7.75
C THR A 50 2.23 -14.00 6.59
N ILE A 51 1.87 -14.62 5.49
CA ILE A 51 2.54 -14.49 4.19
C ILE A 51 1.50 -13.96 3.24
N SER A 52 1.76 -12.84 2.58
CA SER A 52 0.85 -12.33 1.56
C SER A 52 1.60 -12.02 0.27
N SER A 53 0.90 -12.13 -0.84
CA SER A 53 1.40 -11.80 -2.17
C SER A 53 0.38 -10.91 -2.88
N ILE A 54 0.89 -9.92 -3.59
CA ILE A 54 0.11 -9.07 -4.49
C ILE A 54 0.79 -9.08 -5.85
N SER A 55 0.04 -9.45 -6.88
CA SER A 55 0.44 -9.35 -8.28
C SER A 55 -0.46 -8.33 -8.97
N ASN A 56 0.13 -7.27 -9.51
CA ASN A 56 -0.56 -6.18 -10.20
C ASN A 56 -0.11 -6.11 -11.65
N LEU A 57 -1.04 -6.28 -12.57
CA LEU A 57 -0.86 -6.22 -14.02
C LEU A 57 -1.62 -5.00 -14.54
N GLN A 58 -0.89 -4.01 -15.04
CA GLN A 58 -1.49 -2.78 -15.58
C GLN A 58 -1.50 -2.86 -17.10
N TRP A 59 -2.51 -2.26 -17.74
CA TRP A 59 -2.66 -2.11 -19.18
C TRP A 59 -2.49 -3.43 -19.95
N LEU A 60 -3.22 -4.45 -19.53
CA LEU A 60 -3.18 -5.76 -20.17
C LEU A 60 -3.41 -5.66 -21.69
N GLY A 61 -2.54 -6.31 -22.47
CA GLY A 61 -2.56 -6.31 -23.94
C GLY A 61 -1.61 -5.32 -24.59
N PHE A 62 -0.87 -4.52 -23.84
CA PHE A 62 0.21 -3.68 -24.34
C PHE A 62 1.57 -4.35 -24.11
N GLU A 63 2.42 -4.33 -25.11
CA GLU A 63 3.80 -4.81 -24.98
C GLU A 63 4.58 -3.92 -23.99
N GLY A 64 5.32 -4.54 -23.07
CA GLY A 64 6.03 -3.82 -22.01
C GLY A 64 5.12 -3.23 -20.91
N ASN A 65 3.89 -3.71 -20.78
CA ASN A 65 2.96 -3.28 -19.74
C ASN A 65 3.58 -3.40 -18.32
N PRO A 66 3.22 -2.47 -17.40
CA PRO A 66 3.70 -2.54 -16.03
C PRO A 66 3.22 -3.80 -15.31
N GLU A 67 4.17 -4.52 -14.69
CA GLU A 67 3.93 -5.70 -13.89
C GLU A 67 4.66 -5.58 -12.56
N THR A 68 3.93 -5.68 -11.46
CA THR A 68 4.48 -5.65 -10.10
C THR A 68 4.09 -6.91 -9.35
N ASN A 69 5.08 -7.68 -8.93
CA ASN A 69 4.89 -8.85 -8.08
C ASN A 69 5.51 -8.61 -6.70
N SER A 70 4.79 -8.94 -5.64
CA SER A 70 5.25 -8.71 -4.28
C SER A 70 4.95 -9.86 -3.36
N ILE A 71 5.86 -10.09 -2.40
CA ILE A 71 5.68 -11.05 -1.30
C ILE A 71 6.00 -10.30 0.00
N PHE A 72 5.14 -10.49 0.98
CA PHE A 72 5.27 -9.90 2.30
C PHE A 72 5.20 -10.96 3.37
N LEU A 73 6.07 -10.85 4.35
CA LEU A 73 6.06 -11.63 5.57
C LEU A 73 5.78 -10.69 6.74
N ASP A 74 4.94 -11.10 7.65
CA ASP A 74 4.62 -10.34 8.87
C ASP A 74 4.47 -11.29 10.04
N ALA A 75 5.17 -10.98 11.14
CA ALA A 75 5.17 -11.79 12.34
C ALA A 75 5.25 -10.95 13.60
N LYS A 76 4.46 -11.31 14.58
CA LYS A 76 4.57 -10.79 15.94
C LYS A 76 5.58 -11.62 16.74
N LEU A 77 6.52 -10.93 17.36
CA LEU A 77 7.48 -11.49 18.30
C LEU A 77 7.03 -11.24 19.77
N LYS A 78 7.87 -11.67 20.71
CA LYS A 78 7.68 -11.36 22.13
C LYS A 78 7.79 -9.86 22.41
N ASN A 79 7.29 -9.42 23.56
CA ASN A 79 7.49 -8.08 24.10
C ASN A 79 6.98 -6.95 23.18
N ASN A 80 5.86 -7.14 22.51
CA ASN A 80 5.24 -6.13 21.63
C ASN A 80 6.10 -5.74 20.41
N LEU A 81 7.02 -6.59 20.00
CA LEU A 81 7.85 -6.40 18.82
C LEU A 81 7.22 -7.12 17.63
N GLY A 82 7.13 -6.42 16.50
CA GLY A 82 6.77 -6.96 15.19
C GLY A 82 7.97 -6.95 14.25
N ILE A 83 8.03 -7.93 13.37
CA ILE A 83 8.99 -7.95 12.26
C ILE A 83 8.25 -8.25 10.96
N GLY A 84 8.77 -7.73 9.86
CA GLY A 84 8.24 -7.99 8.53
C GLY A 84 9.36 -7.99 7.49
N MET A 85 9.09 -8.66 6.38
CA MET A 85 9.94 -8.66 5.21
C MET A 85 9.08 -8.37 3.98
N GLU A 86 9.65 -7.69 3.02
CA GLU A 86 9.01 -7.42 1.73
C GLU A 86 9.99 -7.67 0.60
N LEU A 87 9.52 -8.36 -0.42
CA LEU A 87 10.21 -8.61 -1.68
C LEU A 87 9.28 -8.10 -2.78
N ILE A 88 9.76 -7.22 -3.64
CA ILE A 88 8.97 -6.65 -4.72
C ILE A 88 9.81 -6.67 -5.99
N SER A 89 9.24 -7.18 -7.06
CA SER A 89 9.77 -7.10 -8.42
C SER A 89 8.82 -6.27 -9.26
N ASP A 90 9.32 -5.18 -9.82
CA ASP A 90 8.58 -4.25 -10.64
C ASP A 90 9.23 -4.12 -12.01
N LYS A 91 8.44 -4.26 -13.07
CA LYS A 91 8.91 -4.18 -14.45
C LYS A 91 8.01 -3.25 -15.24
N ILE A 92 8.61 -2.29 -15.92
CA ILE A 92 7.92 -1.31 -16.77
C ILE A 92 8.74 -1.11 -18.05
N GLY A 93 8.30 -1.69 -19.14
CA GLY A 93 9.05 -1.65 -20.40
C GLY A 93 10.48 -2.19 -20.23
N PRO A 94 11.52 -1.39 -20.54
CA PRO A 94 12.93 -1.78 -20.41
C PRO A 94 13.47 -1.68 -18.99
N THR A 95 12.70 -1.11 -18.05
CA THR A 95 13.10 -0.88 -16.68
C THR A 95 12.64 -2.01 -15.78
N SER A 96 13.52 -2.51 -14.93
CA SER A 96 13.19 -3.46 -13.87
C SER A 96 13.78 -3.00 -12.53
N SER A 97 13.01 -3.18 -11.47
CA SER A 97 13.45 -2.89 -10.10
C SER A 97 13.13 -4.06 -9.19
N ASN A 98 14.14 -4.53 -8.45
CA ASN A 98 13.94 -5.56 -7.44
C ASN A 98 14.23 -4.96 -6.08
N PHE A 99 13.22 -4.98 -5.23
CA PHE A 99 13.25 -4.36 -3.92
C PHE A 99 13.19 -5.42 -2.83
N ILE A 100 14.04 -5.27 -1.82
CA ILE A 100 14.01 -6.02 -0.57
C ILE A 100 13.91 -5.05 0.60
N GLY A 101 13.01 -5.31 1.55
CA GLY A 101 12.85 -4.53 2.76
C GLY A 101 12.70 -5.41 4.00
N ILE A 102 13.28 -4.95 5.10
CA ILE A 102 13.10 -5.54 6.43
C ILE A 102 12.50 -4.46 7.32
N ASN A 103 11.39 -4.79 7.96
CA ASN A 103 10.64 -3.91 8.83
C ASN A 103 10.70 -4.41 10.28
N ALA A 104 10.83 -3.50 11.22
CA ALA A 104 10.65 -3.79 12.64
C ALA A 104 9.73 -2.73 13.26
N ALA A 105 8.82 -3.14 14.14
CA ALA A 105 7.92 -2.24 14.85
C ALA A 105 7.83 -2.58 16.33
N TYR A 106 7.75 -1.56 17.15
CA TYR A 106 7.51 -1.69 18.57
C TYR A 106 6.14 -1.08 18.95
N HIS A 107 5.29 -1.86 19.61
CA HIS A 107 3.91 -1.52 19.93
C HIS A 107 3.77 -1.14 21.40
N LEU A 108 3.68 0.15 21.69
CA LEU A 108 3.49 0.71 23.01
C LEU A 108 2.00 0.70 23.40
N LYS A 109 1.67 0.15 24.55
CA LYS A 109 0.35 0.32 25.17
C LYS A 109 0.34 1.64 25.93
N LEU A 110 -0.49 2.60 25.53
CA LEU A 110 -0.56 3.93 26.15
C LEU A 110 -1.45 3.93 27.40
N ASN A 111 -2.50 3.12 27.39
CA ASN A 111 -3.41 2.98 28.53
C ASN A 111 -4.07 1.58 28.56
N LYS A 112 -4.91 1.36 29.59
CA LYS A 112 -5.70 0.11 29.72
C LYS A 112 -6.82 -0.01 28.67
N ASN A 113 -7.20 1.08 28.01
CA ASN A 113 -8.36 1.17 27.12
C ASN A 113 -8.01 0.99 25.64
N SER A 114 -7.17 0.03 25.30
CA SER A 114 -6.80 -0.33 23.91
C SER A 114 -6.05 0.73 23.09
N HIS A 115 -5.68 1.88 23.63
CA HIS A 115 -4.88 2.88 22.92
C HIS A 115 -3.42 2.43 22.80
N ARG A 116 -2.91 2.40 21.59
CA ARG A 116 -1.56 1.91 21.27
C ARG A 116 -0.86 2.87 20.32
N LEU A 117 0.46 2.91 20.42
CA LEU A 117 1.35 3.64 19.52
C LEU A 117 2.40 2.66 18.99
N SER A 118 2.52 2.54 17.69
CA SER A 118 3.59 1.77 17.04
C SER A 118 4.63 2.70 16.46
N LEU A 119 5.89 2.37 16.72
CA LEU A 119 7.06 2.99 16.09
C LEU A 119 7.69 1.95 15.19
N GLY A 120 7.87 2.27 13.93
CA GLY A 120 8.42 1.36 12.92
C GLY A 120 9.69 1.91 12.29
N ILE A 121 10.59 1.00 11.95
CA ILE A 121 11.79 1.27 11.16
C ILE A 121 11.86 0.27 10.00
N LYS A 122 12.30 0.74 8.84
CA LYS A 122 12.53 -0.04 7.64
C LYS A 122 13.99 0.09 7.21
N LEU A 123 14.62 -1.02 6.87
CA LEU A 123 15.88 -1.05 6.12
C LEU A 123 15.60 -1.70 4.78
N SER A 124 16.05 -1.07 3.69
CA SER A 124 15.73 -1.53 2.35
C SER A 124 16.88 -1.40 1.37
N GLY A 125 16.87 -2.28 0.36
CA GLY A 125 17.73 -2.24 -0.81
C GLY A 125 16.88 -2.35 -2.08
N ASN A 126 17.26 -1.61 -3.11
CA ASN A 126 16.62 -1.66 -4.43
C ASN A 126 17.70 -1.79 -5.50
N ASP A 127 17.59 -2.86 -6.29
CA ASP A 127 18.35 -3.05 -7.51
C ASP A 127 17.53 -2.54 -8.69
N HIS A 128 17.99 -1.47 -9.31
CA HIS A 128 17.31 -0.80 -10.42
C HIS A 128 18.12 -0.98 -11.70
N ASN A 129 17.49 -1.56 -12.72
CA ASN A 129 18.13 -1.88 -14.00
C ASN A 129 17.34 -1.28 -15.16
N ILE A 130 18.04 -0.64 -16.08
CA ILE A 130 17.51 -0.19 -17.36
C ILE A 130 18.24 -0.99 -18.45
N SER A 131 17.52 -1.75 -19.26
CA SER A 131 18.06 -2.55 -20.35
C SER A 131 17.35 -2.19 -21.67
N LEU A 132 18.02 -1.43 -22.49
CA LEU A 132 17.50 -1.03 -23.80
C LEU A 132 17.71 -2.10 -24.89
N ASN A 133 18.46 -3.18 -24.57
CA ASN A 133 18.77 -4.22 -25.56
C ASN A 133 17.57 -5.03 -26.06
N SER A 134 16.42 -4.95 -25.36
CA SER A 134 15.18 -5.61 -25.77
C SER A 134 14.28 -4.77 -26.66
N MET A 135 14.67 -3.53 -26.94
CA MET A 135 13.90 -2.61 -27.78
C MET A 135 14.45 -2.60 -29.21
N SER A 136 13.56 -2.47 -30.19
CA SER A 136 13.95 -2.23 -31.59
C SER A 136 14.20 -0.73 -31.76
N PHE A 137 15.39 -0.38 -32.22
CA PHE A 137 15.77 1.00 -32.53
C PHE A 137 16.02 1.17 -34.02
N ASP A 138 15.60 2.29 -34.56
CA ASP A 138 15.85 2.65 -35.97
C ASP A 138 17.34 2.94 -36.21
N ASP A 139 18.06 3.41 -35.20
CA ASP A 139 19.50 3.65 -35.26
C ASP A 139 20.22 2.95 -34.10
N ILE A 140 20.84 1.80 -34.38
CA ILE A 140 21.62 1.01 -33.43
C ILE A 140 22.98 1.67 -33.11
N THR A 141 23.38 2.68 -33.86
CA THR A 141 24.67 3.38 -33.68
C THR A 141 24.61 4.51 -32.67
N ASP A 142 23.40 4.91 -32.23
CA ASP A 142 23.22 5.92 -31.17
C ASP A 142 23.87 5.41 -29.87
N PRO A 143 24.88 6.14 -29.34
CA PRO A 143 25.57 5.76 -28.09
C PRO A 143 24.60 5.58 -26.90
N ASN A 144 23.47 6.28 -26.88
CA ASN A 144 22.47 6.20 -25.82
C ASN A 144 21.68 4.88 -25.82
N VAL A 145 21.64 4.18 -26.96
CA VAL A 145 20.94 2.89 -27.13
C VAL A 145 21.65 1.73 -26.41
N ARG A 146 22.96 1.85 -26.22
CA ARG A 146 23.80 0.77 -25.66
C ARG A 146 24.01 0.85 -24.15
N THR A 147 23.43 1.84 -23.47
CA THR A 147 23.65 2.02 -22.03
C THR A 147 22.77 1.06 -21.25
N LYS A 148 23.42 0.09 -20.60
CA LYS A 148 22.82 -0.66 -19.51
C LYS A 148 23.19 0.06 -18.22
N ASP A 149 22.23 0.74 -17.61
CA ASP A 149 22.39 1.37 -16.33
C ASP A 149 21.85 0.47 -15.21
N SER A 150 22.69 0.22 -14.20
CA SER A 150 22.31 -0.58 -13.05
C SER A 150 22.75 0.12 -11.77
N TYR A 151 21.81 0.28 -10.83
CA TYR A 151 22.06 0.97 -9.56
C TYR A 151 21.54 0.14 -8.41
N PHE A 152 22.36 -0.05 -7.38
CA PHE A 152 21.90 -0.60 -6.11
C PHE A 152 21.81 0.52 -5.06
N ILE A 153 20.64 0.69 -4.48
CA ILE A 153 20.33 1.79 -3.58
C ILE A 153 19.83 1.23 -2.26
N THR A 154 20.50 1.60 -1.17
CA THR A 154 20.02 1.32 0.19
C THR A 154 19.25 2.52 0.75
N ASN A 155 18.26 2.25 1.61
CA ASN A 155 17.49 3.29 2.25
C ASN A 155 17.02 2.87 3.65
N ILE A 156 16.69 3.87 4.47
CA ILE A 156 16.06 3.69 5.77
C ILE A 156 14.68 4.35 5.73
N GLY A 157 13.71 3.76 6.38
CA GLY A 157 12.37 4.32 6.51
C GLY A 157 11.91 4.34 7.95
N PHE A 158 10.96 5.25 8.22
CA PHE A 158 10.36 5.44 9.54
C PHE A 158 8.85 5.45 9.43
N GLY A 159 8.21 4.94 10.48
CA GLY A 159 6.77 4.89 10.57
C GLY A 159 6.28 5.13 11.98
N LEU A 160 5.14 5.79 12.06
CA LEU A 160 4.39 6.03 13.27
C LEU A 160 2.95 5.60 13.03
N ARG A 161 2.32 4.93 13.99
CA ARG A 161 0.92 4.58 13.95
C ARG A 161 0.30 4.65 15.34
N TYR A 162 -0.69 5.52 15.51
CA TYR A 162 -1.60 5.49 16.64
C TYR A 162 -2.83 4.66 16.28
N TYR A 163 -3.26 3.75 17.16
CA TYR A 163 -4.42 2.92 16.87
C TYR A 163 -5.14 2.45 18.14
N THR A 164 -6.40 2.15 17.94
CA THR A 164 -7.29 1.49 18.88
C THR A 164 -7.91 0.26 18.19
N ASP A 165 -8.82 -0.43 18.84
CA ASP A 165 -9.54 -1.54 18.20
C ASP A 165 -10.44 -1.07 17.05
N LYS A 166 -10.86 0.22 17.05
CA LYS A 166 -11.80 0.78 16.08
C LYS A 166 -11.20 1.73 15.06
N LEU A 167 -10.13 2.43 15.36
CA LEU A 167 -9.55 3.43 14.45
C LEU A 167 -8.03 3.40 14.45
N TYR A 168 -7.44 3.90 13.38
CA TYR A 168 -6.02 4.20 13.32
C TYR A 168 -5.75 5.49 12.55
N LEU A 169 -4.62 6.12 12.89
CA LEU A 169 -3.99 7.20 12.14
C LEU A 169 -2.50 6.90 12.06
N SER A 170 -1.89 7.05 10.89
CA SER A 170 -0.48 6.73 10.70
C SER A 170 0.22 7.71 9.78
N PHE A 171 1.51 7.92 10.06
CA PHE A 171 2.41 8.72 9.26
C PHE A 171 3.69 7.93 8.97
N SER A 172 4.27 8.08 7.78
CA SER A 172 5.51 7.40 7.45
C SER A 172 6.32 8.10 6.36
N ILE A 173 7.60 7.78 6.37
CA ILE A 173 8.59 8.10 5.35
C ILE A 173 9.32 6.78 5.06
N PRO A 174 8.84 5.93 4.12
CA PRO A 174 9.41 4.60 3.90
C PRO A 174 10.80 4.64 3.25
N TYR A 175 11.16 5.77 2.61
CA TYR A 175 12.46 6.00 2.00
C TYR A 175 12.94 7.40 2.40
N PHE A 176 13.87 7.47 3.37
CA PHE A 176 14.32 8.73 3.94
C PHE A 176 15.36 9.44 3.07
N PHE A 177 16.29 8.68 2.47
CA PHE A 177 17.33 9.24 1.61
C PHE A 177 16.81 9.48 0.19
N GLU A 178 17.27 10.56 -0.42
CA GLU A 178 16.98 10.95 -1.81
C GLU A 178 18.22 10.70 -2.68
N PRO A 179 18.37 9.50 -3.26
CA PRO A 179 19.52 9.20 -4.09
C PRO A 179 19.49 10.02 -5.38
N LYS A 180 20.53 10.81 -5.62
CA LYS A 180 20.65 11.68 -6.79
C LYS A 180 20.72 10.88 -8.09
N THR A 181 21.27 9.67 -8.04
CA THR A 181 21.48 8.78 -9.18
C THR A 181 20.20 8.48 -9.96
N ILE A 182 19.09 8.29 -9.26
CA ILE A 182 17.78 7.98 -9.88
C ILE A 182 16.74 9.09 -9.68
N ASN A 183 17.19 10.26 -9.20
CA ASN A 183 16.33 11.41 -8.91
C ASN A 183 15.06 11.06 -8.09
N LYS A 184 15.14 10.03 -7.25
CA LYS A 184 14.02 9.59 -6.40
C LYS A 184 13.82 10.57 -5.26
N LYS A 185 12.62 11.14 -5.14
CA LYS A 185 12.25 12.08 -4.08
C LYS A 185 11.71 11.34 -2.87
N ARG A 186 11.85 11.96 -1.70
CA ARG A 186 11.26 11.47 -0.45
C ARG A 186 9.74 11.56 -0.52
N HIS A 187 9.09 10.46 -0.15
CA HIS A 187 7.64 10.40 -0.07
C HIS A 187 7.18 10.38 1.38
N TYR A 188 6.14 11.14 1.62
CA TYR A 188 5.43 11.24 2.89
C TYR A 188 4.06 10.60 2.72
N TYR A 189 3.71 9.72 3.64
CA TYR A 189 2.43 9.04 3.66
C TYR A 189 1.68 9.37 4.94
N LEU A 190 0.42 9.75 4.80
CA LEU A 190 -0.52 9.89 5.88
C LEU A 190 -1.71 8.98 5.58
N SER A 191 -2.02 8.05 6.48
CA SER A 191 -3.17 7.17 6.30
C SER A 191 -3.98 7.03 7.57
N GLY A 192 -5.26 6.75 7.42
CA GLY A 192 -6.16 6.52 8.51
C GLY A 192 -7.37 5.71 8.09
N GLY A 193 -8.05 5.17 9.07
CA GLY A 193 -9.26 4.41 8.84
C GLY A 193 -9.96 4.05 10.14
N PHE A 194 -11.20 3.65 10.03
CA PHE A 194 -11.95 3.17 11.18
C PHE A 194 -12.81 1.96 10.82
N LYS A 195 -13.09 1.14 11.82
CA LYS A 195 -13.94 -0.04 11.73
C LYS A 195 -15.24 0.20 12.47
N LYS A 196 -16.37 -0.06 11.82
CA LYS A 196 -17.70 0.03 12.42
C LYS A 196 -18.48 -1.23 12.10
N GLU A 197 -18.88 -1.94 13.13
CA GLU A 197 -19.85 -3.02 13.02
C GLU A 197 -21.22 -2.41 12.73
N LEU A 198 -21.82 -2.79 11.60
CA LEU A 198 -23.18 -2.38 11.22
C LEU A 198 -24.19 -3.33 11.85
N ASN A 199 -23.84 -4.61 11.95
CA ASN A 199 -24.55 -5.66 12.68
C ASN A 199 -23.57 -6.79 12.97
N ASP A 200 -24.04 -7.90 13.58
CA ASP A 200 -23.22 -9.05 13.99
C ASP A 200 -22.46 -9.73 12.85
N LYS A 201 -22.87 -9.49 11.60
CA LYS A 201 -22.30 -10.13 10.39
C LYS A 201 -21.54 -9.17 9.48
N LEU A 202 -21.82 -7.88 9.59
CA LEU A 202 -21.35 -6.89 8.63
C LEU A 202 -20.52 -5.80 9.30
N LEU A 203 -19.27 -5.66 8.85
CA LEU A 203 -18.35 -4.62 9.27
C LEU A 203 -17.99 -3.73 8.09
N ILE A 204 -18.04 -2.43 8.28
CA ILE A 204 -17.55 -1.42 7.32
C ILE A 204 -16.23 -0.84 7.79
N ASN A 205 -15.30 -0.67 6.85
CA ASN A 205 -13.98 -0.12 7.12
C ASN A 205 -13.58 0.92 6.06
N PRO A 206 -13.98 2.19 6.20
CA PRO A 206 -13.47 3.28 5.40
C PRO A 206 -12.03 3.63 5.77
N ASN A 207 -11.23 3.94 4.75
CA ASN A 207 -9.82 4.29 4.86
C ASN A 207 -9.47 5.42 3.91
N PHE A 208 -8.39 6.13 4.22
CA PHE A 208 -7.75 7.06 3.30
C PHE A 208 -6.24 6.90 3.32
N LEU A 209 -5.59 7.27 2.22
CA LEU A 209 -4.15 7.32 2.07
C LEU A 209 -3.78 8.57 1.28
N ILE A 210 -2.98 9.44 1.87
CA ILE A 210 -2.44 10.64 1.24
C ILE A 210 -0.94 10.42 1.01
N LYS A 211 -0.51 10.65 -0.23
CA LYS A 211 0.88 10.52 -0.66
C LYS A 211 1.38 11.87 -1.16
N LYS A 212 2.56 12.29 -0.71
CA LYS A 212 3.18 13.54 -1.14
C LYS A 212 4.67 13.37 -1.29
N ALA A 213 5.20 13.81 -2.43
CA ALA A 213 6.63 14.00 -2.64
C ALA A 213 6.93 15.44 -3.08
N SER A 214 8.21 15.85 -3.01
CA SER A 214 8.65 17.15 -3.51
C SER A 214 8.40 17.25 -5.02
N ASN A 215 7.85 18.37 -5.46
CA ASN A 215 7.58 18.69 -6.87
C ASN A 215 6.62 17.72 -7.58
N THR A 216 5.83 16.95 -6.83
CA THR A 216 4.77 16.12 -7.39
C THR A 216 3.40 16.56 -6.88
N PRO A 217 2.33 16.36 -7.65
CA PRO A 217 0.99 16.55 -7.16
C PRO A 217 0.72 15.66 -5.95
N THR A 218 -0.08 16.13 -5.00
CA THR A 218 -0.54 15.28 -3.89
C THR A 218 -1.51 14.22 -4.44
N SER A 219 -1.27 12.95 -4.10
CA SER A 219 -2.19 11.85 -4.40
C SER A 219 -3.01 11.51 -3.17
N ILE A 220 -4.29 11.28 -3.38
CA ILE A 220 -5.25 10.90 -2.33
C ILE A 220 -6.01 9.67 -2.81
N ASP A 221 -6.02 8.64 -1.99
CA ASP A 221 -6.86 7.44 -2.18
C ASP A 221 -7.88 7.38 -1.04
N VAL A 222 -9.14 7.19 -1.38
CA VAL A 222 -10.24 6.96 -0.42
C VAL A 222 -10.87 5.62 -0.74
N SER A 223 -10.95 4.76 0.24
CA SER A 223 -11.50 3.42 0.07
C SER A 223 -12.51 3.08 1.16
N THR A 224 -13.43 2.20 0.82
CA THR A 224 -14.35 1.61 1.78
C THR A 224 -14.43 0.11 1.54
N MET A 225 -14.18 -0.66 2.59
CA MET A 225 -14.27 -2.11 2.59
C MET A 225 -15.47 -2.55 3.43
N LEU A 226 -16.21 -3.51 2.92
CA LEU A 226 -17.29 -4.22 3.62
C LEU A 226 -16.83 -5.66 3.86
N PHE A 227 -16.89 -6.13 5.10
CA PHE A 227 -16.59 -7.51 5.49
C PHE A 227 -17.88 -8.19 5.95
N TYR A 228 -18.19 -9.34 5.35
CA TYR A 228 -19.34 -10.14 5.71
C TYR A 228 -18.88 -11.44 6.39
N GLU A 229 -19.27 -11.63 7.66
CA GLU A 229 -18.94 -12.79 8.51
C GLU A 229 -17.45 -13.16 8.56
N ASP A 230 -16.57 -12.16 8.33
CA ASP A 230 -15.11 -12.38 8.16
C ASP A 230 -14.76 -13.40 7.05
N LEU A 231 -15.73 -13.74 6.19
CA LEU A 231 -15.62 -14.72 5.12
C LEU A 231 -15.44 -14.07 3.75
N PHE A 232 -16.23 -13.03 3.48
CA PHE A 232 -16.17 -12.27 2.23
C PHE A 232 -15.84 -10.82 2.50
N TRP A 233 -15.15 -10.17 1.55
CA TRP A 233 -15.01 -8.73 1.55
C TRP A 233 -15.24 -8.15 0.16
N PHE A 234 -15.80 -6.95 0.16
CA PHE A 234 -16.00 -6.13 -1.03
C PHE A 234 -15.51 -4.73 -0.74
N GLY A 235 -14.97 -4.05 -1.73
CA GLY A 235 -14.48 -2.70 -1.54
C GLY A 235 -14.54 -1.88 -2.82
N ILE A 236 -14.56 -0.56 -2.60
CA ILE A 236 -14.40 0.44 -3.63
C ILE A 236 -13.27 1.36 -3.20
N ASN A 237 -12.36 1.65 -4.11
CA ASN A 237 -11.29 2.64 -3.92
C ASN A 237 -11.37 3.67 -5.04
N TYR A 238 -11.30 4.95 -4.68
CA TYR A 238 -11.11 6.04 -5.61
C TYR A 238 -9.82 6.77 -5.27
N GLY A 239 -8.90 6.82 -6.24
CA GLY A 239 -7.62 7.50 -6.12
C GLY A 239 -7.45 8.58 -7.18
N ALA A 240 -6.95 9.75 -6.80
CA ALA A 240 -6.65 10.82 -7.72
C ALA A 240 -5.44 11.63 -7.28
N SER A 241 -4.80 12.30 -8.23
CA SER A 241 -3.63 13.16 -7.99
C SER A 241 -3.90 14.59 -8.45
N GLY A 242 -3.37 15.56 -7.72
CA GLY A 242 -3.50 16.98 -8.04
C GLY A 242 -4.95 17.44 -8.07
N ASN A 243 -5.34 18.09 -9.15
CA ASN A 243 -6.69 18.62 -9.30
C ASN A 243 -7.75 17.57 -9.70
N GLY A 244 -7.36 16.30 -9.87
CA GLY A 244 -8.26 15.22 -10.27
C GLY A 244 -9.44 14.96 -9.32
N PHE A 245 -9.33 15.37 -8.04
CA PHE A 245 -10.41 15.32 -7.07
C PHE A 245 -11.44 16.44 -7.23
N ILE A 246 -11.04 17.59 -7.77
CA ILE A 246 -11.82 18.83 -7.69
C ILE A 246 -12.30 19.28 -9.08
N SER A 247 -11.60 18.88 -10.15
CA SER A 247 -11.89 19.34 -11.50
C SER A 247 -12.56 18.28 -12.35
N PRO A 248 -13.78 18.54 -12.84
CA PRO A 248 -14.45 17.65 -13.82
C PRO A 248 -13.63 17.48 -15.12
N ASN A 249 -12.77 18.45 -15.43
CA ASN A 249 -11.88 18.46 -16.60
C ASN A 249 -10.43 18.10 -16.24
N GLY A 250 -10.17 17.63 -15.01
CA GLY A 250 -8.83 17.23 -14.55
C GLY A 250 -8.38 15.90 -15.16
N SER A 251 -7.17 15.52 -14.84
CA SER A 251 -6.49 14.29 -15.34
C SER A 251 -7.19 12.97 -14.93
N GLY A 252 -8.43 13.04 -14.41
CA GLY A 252 -9.19 11.87 -14.00
C GLY A 252 -8.64 11.19 -12.74
N GLY A 253 -9.44 10.32 -12.16
CA GLY A 253 -9.04 9.44 -11.06
C GLY A 253 -9.09 7.98 -11.49
N ASN A 254 -8.65 7.11 -10.61
CA ASN A 254 -8.74 5.67 -10.74
C ASN A 254 -9.85 5.15 -9.83
N LEU A 255 -10.83 4.44 -10.39
CA LEU A 255 -11.84 3.73 -9.63
C LEU A 255 -11.52 2.25 -9.63
N SER A 256 -11.43 1.67 -8.45
CA SER A 256 -11.13 0.24 -8.27
C SER A 256 -12.28 -0.44 -7.54
N PHE A 257 -12.66 -1.62 -8.05
CA PHE A 257 -13.54 -2.55 -7.37
C PHE A 257 -12.69 -3.69 -6.82
N ILE A 258 -12.89 -4.00 -5.55
CA ILE A 258 -12.11 -4.97 -4.79
C ILE A 258 -13.08 -6.03 -4.26
N SER A 259 -12.71 -7.30 -4.38
CA SER A 259 -13.48 -8.40 -3.82
C SER A 259 -12.54 -9.50 -3.35
N GLY A 260 -13.02 -10.31 -2.42
CA GLY A 260 -12.25 -11.47 -2.01
C GLY A 260 -13.01 -12.30 -0.99
N PHE A 261 -12.43 -13.43 -0.67
CA PHE A 261 -13.01 -14.39 0.26
C PHE A 261 -11.93 -15.22 0.97
N LYS A 262 -12.30 -15.71 2.12
CA LYS A 262 -11.50 -16.63 2.90
C LYS A 262 -11.88 -18.05 2.49
N LEU A 263 -11.01 -18.71 1.70
CA LEU A 263 -11.23 -20.06 1.18
C LEU A 263 -11.24 -21.11 2.32
N ILE A 264 -10.28 -20.98 3.22
CA ILE A 264 -10.16 -21.72 4.49
C ILE A 264 -9.66 -20.73 5.55
N PRO A 265 -9.73 -21.04 6.86
CA PRO A 265 -9.27 -20.13 7.91
C PRO A 265 -7.83 -19.62 7.74
N ALA A 266 -6.98 -20.39 7.05
CA ALA A 266 -5.60 -20.06 6.79
C ALA A 266 -5.36 -19.30 5.46
N LEU A 267 -6.27 -19.38 4.49
CA LEU A 267 -6.03 -18.88 3.12
C LEU A 267 -7.14 -17.93 2.68
N SER A 268 -6.75 -16.73 2.30
CA SER A 268 -7.62 -15.72 1.72
C SER A 268 -7.15 -15.35 0.31
N ILE A 269 -8.09 -15.15 -0.60
CA ILE A 269 -7.83 -14.76 -1.98
C ILE A 269 -8.67 -13.53 -2.29
N GLY A 270 -8.05 -12.54 -2.93
CA GLY A 270 -8.69 -11.31 -3.37
C GLY A 270 -8.36 -10.98 -4.82
N TYR A 271 -9.23 -10.21 -5.42
CA TYR A 271 -9.08 -9.69 -6.76
C TYR A 271 -9.56 -8.25 -6.81
N SER A 272 -8.87 -7.42 -7.56
CA SER A 272 -9.38 -6.10 -7.90
C SER A 272 -9.19 -5.76 -9.36
N VAL A 273 -10.09 -4.91 -9.86
CA VAL A 273 -9.99 -4.30 -11.17
C VAL A 273 -10.06 -2.79 -11.01
N THR A 274 -9.15 -2.10 -11.70
CA THR A 274 -9.11 -0.62 -11.71
C THR A 274 -9.39 -0.12 -13.10
N SER A 275 -10.24 0.89 -13.19
CA SER A 275 -10.52 1.64 -14.41
C SER A 275 -10.19 3.11 -14.18
N GLN A 276 -9.59 3.74 -15.17
CA GLN A 276 -9.35 5.17 -15.18
C GLN A 276 -10.65 5.91 -15.52
N ILE A 277 -10.98 6.94 -14.74
CA ILE A 277 -12.15 7.81 -14.96
C ILE A 277 -11.63 9.16 -15.46
N GLY A 278 -12.19 9.67 -16.56
CA GLY A 278 -11.84 10.99 -17.12
C GLY A 278 -11.79 10.98 -18.63
N ASN A 279 -11.50 12.16 -19.23
CA ASN A 279 -11.54 12.40 -20.68
C ASN A 279 -10.36 11.76 -21.45
N TRP A 280 -9.76 10.71 -20.95
CA TRP A 280 -8.72 10.01 -21.69
C TRP A 280 -9.36 9.14 -22.76
N THR A 281 -9.53 9.74 -23.95
CA THR A 281 -10.19 9.13 -25.12
C THR A 281 -9.34 8.10 -25.85
N GLY A 282 -8.27 7.59 -25.24
CA GLY A 282 -7.22 6.92 -25.96
C GLY A 282 -7.13 5.41 -25.85
N SER A 283 -7.93 4.68 -25.15
CA SER A 283 -7.95 3.20 -25.25
C SER A 283 -8.92 2.56 -24.25
N THR A 284 -9.75 1.68 -24.70
CA THR A 284 -10.65 0.84 -23.89
C THR A 284 -9.93 -0.21 -23.04
N ASN A 285 -8.60 -0.33 -23.16
CA ASN A 285 -7.79 -1.36 -22.51
C ASN A 285 -6.91 -0.86 -21.36
N SER A 286 -7.15 0.32 -20.81
CA SER A 286 -6.37 0.88 -19.69
C SER A 286 -6.75 0.30 -18.30
N ARG A 287 -7.21 -0.96 -18.27
CA ARG A 287 -7.57 -1.62 -17.02
C ARG A 287 -6.35 -2.23 -16.36
N SER A 288 -6.31 -2.13 -15.03
CA SER A 288 -5.32 -2.82 -14.22
C SER A 288 -6.02 -3.89 -13.38
N HIS A 289 -5.36 -5.02 -13.24
CA HIS A 289 -5.86 -6.18 -12.52
C HIS A 289 -4.89 -6.53 -11.40
N GLU A 290 -5.41 -6.80 -10.22
CA GLU A 290 -4.59 -7.15 -9.07
C GLU A 290 -5.14 -8.41 -8.40
N ILE A 291 -4.25 -9.35 -8.13
CA ILE A 291 -4.53 -10.59 -7.39
C ILE A 291 -3.85 -10.49 -6.03
N TYR A 292 -4.58 -10.76 -4.98
CA TYR A 292 -4.12 -10.81 -3.61
C TYR A 292 -4.29 -12.21 -3.04
N ILE A 293 -3.24 -12.72 -2.41
CA ILE A 293 -3.26 -14.01 -1.70
C ILE A 293 -2.67 -13.77 -0.31
N LYS A 294 -3.33 -14.26 0.73
CA LYS A 294 -2.82 -14.22 2.10
C LYS A 294 -2.95 -15.58 2.75
N PHE A 295 -1.82 -16.07 3.23
CA PHE A 295 -1.74 -17.26 4.06
C PHE A 295 -1.43 -16.86 5.50
N ARG A 296 -2.15 -17.47 6.47
CA ARG A 296 -1.98 -17.26 7.90
C ARG A 296 -1.72 -18.60 8.57
N THR A 297 -0.63 -18.72 9.34
CA THR A 297 -0.34 -19.95 10.08
C THR A 297 -1.36 -20.16 11.21
N SER A 298 -1.61 -21.42 11.57
CA SER A 298 -2.49 -21.77 12.69
C SER A 298 -1.81 -21.61 14.06
N LYS A 299 -0.48 -21.52 14.10
CA LYS A 299 0.31 -21.43 15.34
C LYS A 299 1.00 -20.09 15.43
N LYS A 300 1.02 -19.49 16.63
CA LYS A 300 1.84 -18.31 16.94
C LYS A 300 3.31 -18.67 16.78
N LEU A 301 4.11 -17.78 16.18
CA LEU A 301 5.55 -18.00 15.97
C LEU A 301 6.29 -18.15 17.30
N VAL A 302 5.81 -17.47 18.32
CA VAL A 302 6.39 -17.48 19.67
C VAL A 302 5.28 -17.74 20.70
N LYS A 303 5.41 -18.85 21.42
CA LYS A 303 4.53 -19.11 22.59
C LYS A 303 4.78 -18.02 23.64
N SER A 304 3.72 -17.41 24.16
CA SER A 304 3.83 -16.52 25.31
C SER A 304 4.39 -17.30 26.51
N SER A 305 5.44 -16.79 27.12
CA SER A 305 6.05 -17.41 28.31
C SER A 305 5.20 -17.31 29.58
N ASN A 306 3.99 -16.76 29.49
CA ASN A 306 3.08 -16.56 30.63
C ASN A 306 1.91 -17.54 30.68
N GLU A 307 1.91 -18.60 29.89
CA GLU A 307 0.94 -19.70 30.05
C GLU A 307 1.48 -20.83 30.94
N SER A 308 2.01 -20.48 32.12
CA SER A 308 2.14 -21.44 33.24
C SER A 308 1.16 -21.05 34.36
N LEU A 309 -0.12 -21.11 34.08
CA LEU A 309 -1.11 -21.31 35.14
C LEU A 309 -1.48 -22.78 35.13
N PRO A 310 -1.54 -23.43 36.31
CA PRO A 310 -1.87 -24.84 36.41
C PRO A 310 -3.28 -25.07 35.87
N GLU A 311 -3.42 -26.13 35.08
CA GLU A 311 -4.72 -26.70 34.73
C GLU A 311 -5.49 -27.01 36.00
N ASN A 312 -6.35 -26.11 36.43
CA ASN A 312 -7.46 -26.49 37.25
C ASN A 312 -8.45 -27.25 36.35
N LYS A 313 -8.40 -28.55 36.45
CA LYS A 313 -9.46 -29.43 35.96
C LYS A 313 -10.76 -29.05 36.63
N VAL A 314 -11.50 -28.15 36.03
CA VAL A 314 -12.92 -27.99 36.32
C VAL A 314 -13.64 -28.80 35.24
N ASN A 315 -14.12 -29.96 35.68
CA ASN A 315 -15.14 -30.75 34.95
C ASN A 315 -16.38 -29.86 34.79
N GLY A 316 -16.49 -29.14 33.71
CA GLY A 316 -17.62 -28.28 33.34
C GLY A 316 -18.40 -28.93 32.21
N ASP A 317 -19.62 -29.30 32.52
CA ASP A 317 -20.67 -29.72 31.60
C ASP A 317 -20.76 -28.82 30.36
N PRO A 318 -20.69 -29.38 29.12
CA PRO A 318 -20.78 -28.60 27.89
C PRO A 318 -22.08 -27.79 27.70
N ASN A 319 -23.12 -28.06 28.49
CA ASN A 319 -24.43 -27.41 28.39
C ASN A 319 -24.58 -26.07 29.12
N LEU A 320 -23.52 -25.59 29.81
CA LEU A 320 -23.62 -24.35 30.60
C LEU A 320 -23.40 -23.07 29.76
N LEU A 321 -22.95 -23.17 28.51
CA LEU A 321 -22.69 -22.03 27.64
C LEU A 321 -23.93 -21.51 26.88
N LEU A 322 -25.06 -22.21 26.97
CA LEU A 322 -26.31 -21.81 26.29
C LEU A 322 -27.30 -21.03 27.19
N LYS A 323 -26.95 -20.76 28.47
CA LYS A 323 -27.84 -20.11 29.45
C LYS A 323 -27.50 -18.65 29.82
N LYS A 324 -26.64 -17.96 29.05
CA LYS A 324 -26.34 -16.54 29.25
C LYS A 324 -26.68 -15.65 28.04
N ARG A 325 -27.77 -15.98 27.34
CA ARG A 325 -28.41 -15.07 26.37
C ARG A 325 -29.91 -15.11 26.62
N ASN A 326 -30.34 -14.36 27.60
CA ASN A 326 -31.66 -13.75 27.70
C ASN A 326 -31.46 -12.36 28.32
#